data_9d6fe86695db8170175be9aed365ce7e
#
_entry.id   9d6fe86695db8170175be9aed365ce7e
#
_cell.length_a   1.000
_cell.length_b   1.000
_cell.length_c   1.000
_cell.angle_alpha   90.00
_cell.angle_beta   90.00
_cell.angle_gamma   90.00
#
_symmetry.space_group_name_H-M   'P 1'
#
loop_
_entity.id
_entity.type
_entity.pdbx_description
1 polymer ?
#
loop_
_entity_poly.entity_id
_entity_poly.type
_entity_poly.pdbx_seq_one_letter_code
_entity_poly.pdbx_strand_id
1 'polypeptide(L)'
;MKHLRKELLLSLPSLAWLSLFVLVPAALILIIAFRATAPSGGIADEWTLGQFRILAEPHIQVLLWRTLWISAVTSAICLALAIPVAWFIARARESLRPALLLLVIVPFWTNFLIRVFAWNQILHSEGALARLLRAIHLLEPNQPLLFNSGAVILVSVYTYLPFAILPLYAAAEKFDFRLLEAARDLGASALRSVFSIFIPGIATGIRTALVIVFIPMLGSYVVPDLVGGSNGQMIGNKIAQRNFSDRNLPSASALAAILSVAVVDGLDSSLAHIARHSSAHTDVIVTAD
;
A
#
# COMPACT_ATOMS: atom_id res chain seq x y z
N MET A 1 11.33 26.30 27.88
CA MET A 1 11.58 27.03 26.60
C MET A 1 13.00 26.85 26.05
N LYS A 2 14.08 26.78 26.83
CA LYS A 2 15.45 26.57 26.34
C LYS A 2 15.72 25.13 25.83
N HIS A 3 15.10 24.11 26.40
CA HIS A 3 15.18 22.71 25.91
C HIS A 3 14.50 22.53 24.55
N LEU A 4 13.28 22.98 24.38
CA LEU A 4 12.55 22.95 23.10
C LEU A 4 13.33 23.61 21.94
N ARG A 5 14.04 24.71 22.21
CA ARG A 5 14.87 25.36 21.18
C ARG A 5 16.08 24.53 20.78
N LYS A 6 16.71 23.81 21.74
CA LYS A 6 17.83 22.93 21.43
C LYS A 6 17.39 21.68 20.63
N GLU A 7 16.27 21.07 20.99
CA GLU A 7 15.70 19.95 20.28
C GLU A 7 15.28 20.34 18.86
N LEU A 8 14.61 21.51 18.69
CA LEU A 8 14.29 22.06 17.37
C LEU A 8 15.54 22.34 16.53
N LEU A 9 16.61 22.89 17.11
CA LEU A 9 17.86 23.13 16.38
C LEU A 9 18.56 21.84 15.97
N LEU A 10 18.49 20.79 16.76
CA LEU A 10 19.06 19.46 16.44
C LEU A 10 18.24 18.74 15.36
N SER A 11 16.92 18.90 15.35
CA SER A 11 16.05 18.30 14.32
C SER A 11 15.93 19.13 13.04
N LEU A 12 16.34 20.40 13.06
CA LEU A 12 16.21 21.33 11.93
C LEU A 12 16.91 20.83 10.65
N PRO A 13 18.13 20.27 10.66
CA PRO A 13 18.76 19.77 9.43
C PRO A 13 17.99 18.60 8.82
N SER A 14 17.49 17.67 9.63
CA SER A 14 16.70 16.52 9.13
C SER A 14 15.32 16.94 8.64
N LEU A 15 14.66 17.88 9.32
CA LEU A 15 13.40 18.46 8.88
C LEU A 15 13.56 19.28 7.60
N ALA A 16 14.62 20.10 7.49
CA ALA A 16 14.92 20.86 6.29
C ALA A 16 15.18 19.94 5.09
N TRP A 17 15.94 18.85 5.30
CA TRP A 17 16.22 17.86 4.28
C TRP A 17 14.92 17.16 3.82
N LEU A 18 14.11 16.64 4.74
CA LEU A 18 12.82 16.03 4.43
C LEU A 18 11.89 16.99 3.70
N SER A 19 11.79 18.24 4.19
CA SER A 19 10.95 19.26 3.57
C SER A 19 11.41 19.57 2.14
N LEU A 20 12.71 19.70 1.90
CA LEU A 20 13.25 19.96 0.58
C LEU A 20 12.94 18.82 -0.40
N PHE A 21 13.18 17.57 0.00
CA PHE A 21 13.02 16.41 -0.89
C PHE A 21 11.57 15.93 -1.04
N VAL A 22 10.67 16.31 -0.16
CA VAL A 22 9.24 15.96 -0.24
C VAL A 22 8.42 17.12 -0.77
N LEU A 23 8.56 18.32 -0.17
CA LEU A 23 7.68 19.45 -0.52
C LEU A 23 8.04 20.09 -1.86
N VAL A 24 9.33 20.14 -2.23
CA VAL A 24 9.72 20.75 -3.53
C VAL A 24 9.20 19.92 -4.71
N PRO A 25 9.41 18.60 -4.80
CA PRO A 25 8.81 17.80 -5.87
C PRO A 25 7.28 17.83 -5.86
N ALA A 26 6.65 17.80 -4.68
CA ALA A 26 5.20 17.91 -4.57
C ALA A 26 4.68 19.26 -5.08
N ALA A 27 5.33 20.36 -4.69
CA ALA A 27 5.00 21.70 -5.18
C ALA A 27 5.20 21.82 -6.70
N LEU A 28 6.29 21.24 -7.24
CA LEU A 28 6.52 21.22 -8.68
C LEU A 28 5.41 20.45 -9.43
N ILE A 29 4.99 19.29 -8.93
CA ILE A 29 3.87 18.54 -9.51
C ILE A 29 2.60 19.39 -9.49
N LEU A 30 2.29 20.05 -8.38
CA LEU A 30 1.13 20.93 -8.27
C LEU A 30 1.22 22.11 -9.26
N ILE A 31 2.36 22.80 -9.33
CA ILE A 31 2.56 23.92 -10.26
C ILE A 31 2.39 23.46 -11.71
N ILE A 32 3.00 22.33 -12.09
CA ILE A 32 2.93 21.78 -13.43
C ILE A 32 1.51 21.33 -13.78
N ALA A 33 0.72 20.84 -12.82
CA ALA A 33 -0.67 20.44 -13.02
C ALA A 33 -1.57 21.60 -13.51
N PHE A 34 -1.21 22.85 -13.21
CA PHE A 34 -1.92 24.05 -13.66
C PHE A 34 -1.33 24.69 -14.92
N ARG A 35 -0.36 24.04 -15.59
CA ARG A 35 0.24 24.53 -16.83
C ARG A 35 -0.42 23.87 -18.05
N ALA A 36 -0.43 24.59 -19.17
CA ALA A 36 -0.87 24.04 -20.44
C ALA A 36 0.19 23.08 -21.03
N THR A 37 -0.23 22.17 -21.89
CA THR A 37 0.66 21.29 -22.65
C THR A 37 1.11 22.00 -23.91
N ALA A 38 2.41 22.06 -24.19
CA ALA A 38 2.93 22.63 -25.40
C ALA A 38 2.56 21.75 -26.63
N PRO A 39 2.35 22.33 -27.84
CA PRO A 39 1.98 21.56 -29.03
C PRO A 39 3.00 20.48 -29.41
N SER A 40 4.28 20.68 -29.09
CA SER A 40 5.36 19.72 -29.31
C SER A 40 5.54 18.73 -28.15
N GLY A 41 4.67 18.75 -27.14
CA GLY A 41 4.82 18.07 -25.87
C GLY A 41 5.62 18.90 -24.83
N GLY A 42 5.49 18.52 -23.56
CA GLY A 42 6.12 19.24 -22.45
C GLY A 42 5.22 20.32 -21.85
N ILE A 43 5.83 21.33 -21.21
CA ILE A 43 5.13 22.36 -20.43
C ILE A 43 5.10 23.66 -21.24
N ALA A 44 3.91 24.24 -21.41
CA ALA A 44 3.75 25.59 -21.97
C ALA A 44 3.76 26.66 -20.85
N ASP A 45 3.98 27.92 -21.23
CA ASP A 45 4.01 29.02 -20.24
C ASP A 45 2.62 29.50 -19.79
N GLU A 46 1.57 29.02 -20.42
CA GLU A 46 0.19 29.37 -20.11
C GLU A 46 -0.36 28.60 -18.89
N TRP A 47 -1.10 29.31 -18.03
CA TRP A 47 -1.82 28.72 -16.92
C TRP A 47 -3.20 28.29 -17.32
N THR A 48 -3.61 27.08 -16.93
CA THR A 48 -4.92 26.53 -17.30
C THR A 48 -5.44 25.53 -16.28
N LEU A 49 -6.76 25.46 -16.11
CA LEU A 49 -7.46 24.38 -15.42
C LEU A 49 -7.87 23.25 -16.39
N GLY A 50 -7.55 23.40 -17.68
CA GLY A 50 -7.95 22.46 -18.72
C GLY A 50 -7.46 21.02 -18.48
N GLN A 51 -6.33 20.85 -17.82
CA GLN A 51 -5.76 19.53 -17.52
C GLN A 51 -6.68 18.70 -16.60
N PHE A 52 -7.44 19.35 -15.72
CA PHE A 52 -8.35 18.67 -14.80
C PHE A 52 -9.63 18.15 -15.50
N ARG A 53 -9.93 18.60 -16.72
CA ARG A 53 -11.05 18.07 -17.52
C ARG A 53 -10.89 16.58 -17.84
N ILE A 54 -9.67 16.06 -17.80
CA ILE A 54 -9.39 14.63 -17.95
C ILE A 54 -10.18 13.76 -16.97
N LEU A 55 -10.53 14.27 -15.79
CA LEU A 55 -11.33 13.56 -14.79
C LEU A 55 -12.77 13.32 -15.23
N ALA A 56 -13.29 14.16 -16.15
CA ALA A 56 -14.62 13.99 -16.70
C ALA A 56 -14.66 12.90 -17.78
N GLU A 57 -13.50 12.41 -18.24
CA GLU A 57 -13.44 11.36 -19.24
C GLU A 57 -13.88 10.02 -18.64
N PRO A 58 -14.90 9.33 -19.22
CA PRO A 58 -15.46 8.11 -18.64
C PRO A 58 -14.42 7.02 -18.40
N HIS A 59 -13.41 6.89 -19.28
CA HIS A 59 -12.37 5.88 -19.11
C HIS A 59 -11.45 6.15 -17.92
N ILE A 60 -11.21 7.43 -17.56
CA ILE A 60 -10.43 7.79 -16.37
C ILE A 60 -11.21 7.46 -15.10
N GLN A 61 -12.51 7.69 -15.08
CA GLN A 61 -13.38 7.34 -13.96
C GLN A 61 -13.38 5.83 -13.72
N VAL A 62 -13.43 5.02 -14.78
CA VAL A 62 -13.30 3.55 -14.70
C VAL A 62 -11.94 3.15 -14.14
N LEU A 63 -10.85 3.81 -14.60
CA LEU A 63 -9.51 3.54 -14.08
C LEU A 63 -9.37 3.91 -12.59
N LEU A 64 -9.92 5.05 -12.16
CA LEU A 64 -9.94 5.45 -10.75
C LEU A 64 -10.69 4.43 -9.90
N TRP A 65 -11.89 4.03 -10.31
CA TRP A 65 -12.67 3.01 -9.62
C TRP A 65 -11.93 1.68 -9.53
N ARG A 66 -11.35 1.24 -10.65
CA ARG A 66 -10.55 0.01 -10.71
C ARG A 66 -9.34 0.08 -9.79
N THR A 67 -8.65 1.23 -9.76
CA THR A 67 -7.51 1.45 -8.87
C THR A 67 -7.91 1.33 -7.40
N LEU A 68 -9.00 1.98 -6.99
CA LEU A 68 -9.54 1.88 -5.63
C LEU A 68 -9.92 0.45 -5.28
N TRP A 69 -10.63 -0.23 -6.17
CA TRP A 69 -11.06 -1.61 -5.97
C TRP A 69 -9.88 -2.58 -5.84
N ILE A 70 -8.93 -2.55 -6.79
CA ILE A 70 -7.76 -3.43 -6.75
C ILE A 70 -6.93 -3.15 -5.48
N SER A 71 -6.72 -1.88 -5.12
CA SER A 71 -5.98 -1.52 -3.91
C SER A 71 -6.69 -1.97 -2.64
N ALA A 72 -8.00 -1.81 -2.55
CA ALA A 72 -8.80 -2.24 -1.41
C ALA A 72 -8.78 -3.77 -1.25
N VAL A 73 -9.01 -4.52 -2.33
CA VAL A 73 -8.99 -5.98 -2.31
C VAL A 73 -7.60 -6.51 -1.96
N THR A 74 -6.54 -5.96 -2.57
CA THR A 74 -5.16 -6.33 -2.26
C THR A 74 -4.85 -6.10 -0.79
N SER A 75 -5.21 -4.93 -0.24
CA SER A 75 -4.99 -4.61 1.17
C SER A 75 -5.79 -5.52 2.11
N ALA A 76 -7.04 -5.81 1.78
CA ALA A 76 -7.88 -6.72 2.56
C ALA A 76 -7.29 -8.15 2.60
N ILE A 77 -6.83 -8.66 1.46
CA ILE A 77 -6.17 -9.98 1.38
C ILE A 77 -4.85 -9.97 2.15
N CYS A 78 -4.02 -8.92 2.00
CA CYS A 78 -2.79 -8.78 2.77
C CYS A 78 -3.06 -8.80 4.28
N LEU A 79 -4.06 -8.06 4.77
CA LEU A 79 -4.43 -8.05 6.18
C LEU A 79 -4.94 -9.43 6.63
N ALA A 80 -5.81 -10.06 5.85
CA ALA A 80 -6.36 -11.38 6.16
C ALA A 80 -5.27 -12.46 6.28
N LEU A 81 -4.22 -12.38 5.47
CA LEU A 81 -3.07 -13.29 5.52
C LEU A 81 -2.05 -12.88 6.60
N ALA A 82 -1.82 -11.58 6.79
CA ALA A 82 -0.81 -11.09 7.72
C ALA A 82 -1.23 -11.22 9.18
N ILE A 83 -2.52 -11.11 9.52
CA ILE A 83 -3.01 -11.24 10.90
C ILE A 83 -2.68 -12.63 11.49
N PRO A 84 -3.02 -13.77 10.85
CA PRO A 84 -2.66 -15.09 11.39
C PRO A 84 -1.14 -15.32 11.45
N VAL A 85 -0.38 -14.80 10.47
CA VAL A 85 1.08 -14.90 10.47
C VAL A 85 1.68 -14.10 11.63
N ALA A 86 1.24 -12.87 11.85
CA ALA A 86 1.68 -12.03 12.97
C ALA A 86 1.32 -12.66 14.32
N TRP A 87 0.11 -13.20 14.46
CA TRP A 87 -0.30 -13.99 15.63
C TRP A 87 0.64 -15.15 15.90
N PHE A 88 0.93 -15.96 14.87
CA PHE A 88 1.79 -17.12 15.00
C PHE A 88 3.21 -16.73 15.46
N ILE A 89 3.80 -15.70 14.82
CA ILE A 89 5.14 -15.22 15.17
C ILE A 89 5.17 -14.66 16.60
N ALA A 90 4.16 -13.86 17.00
CA ALA A 90 4.10 -13.26 18.34
C ALA A 90 4.00 -14.32 19.47
N ARG A 91 3.36 -15.46 19.18
CA ARG A 91 3.25 -16.58 20.13
C ARG A 91 4.40 -17.59 20.06
N ALA A 92 5.26 -17.47 19.05
CA ALA A 92 6.43 -18.34 18.95
C ALA A 92 7.42 -18.09 20.10
N ARG A 93 8.28 -19.08 20.36
CA ARG A 93 9.37 -18.94 21.34
C ARG A 93 10.25 -17.74 20.94
N GLU A 94 10.70 -16.96 21.93
CA GLU A 94 11.51 -15.75 21.69
C GLU A 94 12.74 -16.03 20.81
N SER A 95 13.39 -17.18 20.98
CA SER A 95 14.52 -17.59 20.15
C SER A 95 14.18 -17.85 18.67
N LEU A 96 12.92 -18.15 18.34
CA LEU A 96 12.48 -18.45 16.98
C LEU A 96 11.94 -17.22 16.25
N ARG A 97 11.48 -16.20 16.98
CA ARG A 97 10.88 -14.98 16.38
C ARG A 97 11.79 -14.30 15.34
N PRO A 98 13.11 -14.08 15.63
CA PRO A 98 13.99 -13.46 14.64
C PRO A 98 14.11 -14.30 13.35
N ALA A 99 14.19 -15.63 13.47
CA ALA A 99 14.28 -16.52 12.32
C ALA A 99 12.99 -16.50 11.47
N LEU A 100 11.81 -16.47 12.12
CA LEU A 100 10.53 -16.37 11.43
C LEU A 100 10.36 -15.02 10.72
N LEU A 101 10.78 -13.92 11.36
CA LEU A 101 10.78 -12.59 10.73
C LEU A 101 11.76 -12.53 9.56
N LEU A 102 12.94 -13.12 9.72
CA LEU A 102 13.91 -13.23 8.63
C LEU A 102 13.32 -14.01 7.44
N LEU A 103 12.62 -15.11 7.69
CA LEU A 103 11.94 -15.89 6.65
C LEU A 103 10.91 -15.06 5.87
N VAL A 104 10.20 -14.14 6.54
CA VAL A 104 9.26 -13.21 5.89
C VAL A 104 10.02 -12.20 5.02
N ILE A 105 11.20 -11.73 5.46
CA ILE A 105 11.92 -10.63 4.79
C ILE A 105 12.86 -11.14 3.69
N VAL A 106 13.50 -12.29 3.85
CA VAL A 106 14.52 -12.83 2.91
C VAL A 106 14.07 -12.85 1.45
N PRO A 107 12.84 -13.25 1.07
CA PRO A 107 12.40 -13.21 -0.33
C PRO A 107 12.43 -11.80 -0.94
N PHE A 108 12.43 -10.75 -0.09
CA PHE A 108 12.39 -9.35 -0.52
C PHE A 108 13.78 -8.72 -0.72
N TRP A 109 14.85 -9.41 -0.37
CA TRP A 109 16.23 -8.99 -0.70
C TRP A 109 16.54 -9.13 -2.20
N THR A 110 15.74 -9.89 -2.93
CA THR A 110 15.84 -9.94 -4.39
C THR A 110 15.25 -8.69 -5.03
N ASN A 111 15.79 -8.32 -6.20
CA ASN A 111 15.30 -7.15 -6.93
C ASN A 111 13.79 -7.27 -7.24
N PHE A 112 13.07 -6.16 -7.06
CA PHE A 112 11.61 -6.09 -7.26
C PHE A 112 11.20 -6.50 -8.69
N LEU A 113 11.90 -5.98 -9.72
CA LEU A 113 11.56 -6.28 -11.12
C LEU A 113 11.74 -7.75 -11.43
N ILE A 114 12.84 -8.38 -10.96
CA ILE A 114 13.10 -9.81 -11.15
C ILE A 114 11.94 -10.64 -10.57
N ARG A 115 11.43 -10.28 -9.41
CA ARG A 115 10.27 -10.95 -8.79
C ARG A 115 9.02 -10.83 -9.63
N VAL A 116 8.71 -9.62 -10.15
CA VAL A 116 7.54 -9.41 -11.01
C VAL A 116 7.67 -10.18 -12.33
N PHE A 117 8.86 -10.21 -12.93
CA PHE A 117 9.12 -11.04 -14.12
C PHE A 117 9.01 -12.54 -13.83
N ALA A 118 9.45 -13.00 -12.67
CA ALA A 118 9.25 -14.39 -12.26
C ALA A 118 7.76 -14.74 -12.16
N TRP A 119 6.95 -13.87 -11.58
CA TRP A 119 5.49 -14.03 -11.55
C TRP A 119 4.87 -14.03 -12.94
N ASN A 120 5.35 -13.16 -13.84
CA ASN A 120 4.91 -13.16 -15.23
C ASN A 120 5.16 -14.53 -15.90
N GLN A 121 6.33 -15.15 -15.68
CA GLN A 121 6.64 -16.48 -16.19
C GLN A 121 5.79 -17.60 -15.55
N ILE A 122 5.54 -17.50 -14.24
CA ILE A 122 4.70 -18.49 -13.50
C ILE A 122 3.25 -18.45 -14.00
N LEU A 123 2.71 -17.24 -14.23
CA LEU A 123 1.33 -17.01 -14.66
C LEU A 123 1.16 -17.14 -16.19
N HIS A 124 2.23 -17.27 -16.94
CA HIS A 124 2.14 -17.45 -18.40
C HIS A 124 1.29 -18.67 -18.75
N SER A 125 0.65 -18.67 -19.93
CA SER A 125 -0.23 -19.75 -20.37
C SER A 125 0.47 -21.11 -20.38
N GLU A 126 1.77 -21.15 -20.70
CA GLU A 126 2.61 -22.36 -20.66
C GLU A 126 3.40 -22.47 -19.35
N GLY A 127 3.12 -21.63 -18.37
CA GLY A 127 3.80 -21.62 -17.08
C GLY A 127 3.44 -22.83 -16.20
N ALA A 128 4.26 -23.04 -15.17
CA ALA A 128 4.09 -24.18 -14.26
C ALA A 128 2.72 -24.17 -13.55
N LEU A 129 2.26 -22.99 -13.12
CA LEU A 129 0.98 -22.86 -12.43
C LEU A 129 -0.20 -23.14 -13.36
N ALA A 130 -0.18 -22.62 -14.59
CA ALA A 130 -1.24 -22.86 -15.56
C ALA A 130 -1.36 -24.34 -15.91
N ARG A 131 -0.23 -25.02 -16.10
CA ARG A 131 -0.20 -26.48 -16.34
C ARG A 131 -0.75 -27.27 -15.17
N LEU A 132 -0.37 -26.92 -13.94
CA LEU A 132 -0.88 -27.56 -12.74
C LEU A 132 -2.40 -27.39 -12.59
N LEU A 133 -2.90 -26.15 -12.73
CA LEU A 133 -4.32 -25.85 -12.59
C LEU A 133 -5.18 -26.53 -13.67
N ARG A 134 -4.66 -26.65 -14.90
CA ARG A 134 -5.33 -27.42 -15.97
C ARG A 134 -5.34 -28.93 -15.65
N ALA A 135 -4.24 -29.46 -15.12
CA ALA A 135 -4.15 -30.87 -14.76
C ALA A 135 -5.17 -31.28 -13.69
N ILE A 136 -5.52 -30.37 -12.78
CA ILE A 136 -6.54 -30.58 -11.74
C ILE A 136 -7.94 -30.03 -12.12
N HIS A 137 -8.15 -29.70 -13.40
CA HIS A 137 -9.41 -29.19 -13.98
C HIS A 137 -9.96 -27.91 -13.31
N LEU A 138 -9.10 -27.10 -12.69
CA LEU A 138 -9.47 -25.80 -12.10
C LEU A 138 -9.32 -24.63 -13.09
N LEU A 139 -8.69 -24.85 -14.25
CA LEU A 139 -8.50 -23.84 -15.29
C LEU A 139 -8.93 -24.41 -16.64
N GLU A 140 -9.76 -23.64 -17.34
CA GLU A 140 -10.13 -23.98 -18.71
C GLU A 140 -8.93 -23.88 -19.68
N PRO A 141 -8.89 -24.66 -20.79
CA PRO A 141 -7.74 -24.70 -21.70
C PRO A 141 -7.31 -23.34 -22.24
N ASN A 142 -8.28 -22.43 -22.46
CA ASN A 142 -8.03 -21.11 -23.05
C ASN A 142 -8.09 -19.94 -22.06
N GLN A 143 -8.27 -20.20 -20.76
CA GLN A 143 -8.36 -19.15 -19.77
C GLN A 143 -6.97 -18.62 -19.41
N PRO A 144 -6.65 -17.32 -19.66
CA PRO A 144 -5.37 -16.74 -19.32
C PRO A 144 -5.32 -16.41 -17.82
N LEU A 145 -4.23 -16.78 -17.16
CA LEU A 145 -3.93 -16.33 -15.79
C LEU A 145 -3.31 -14.94 -15.76
N LEU A 146 -2.64 -14.53 -16.85
CA LEU A 146 -2.08 -13.19 -17.05
C LEU A 146 -3.09 -12.21 -17.67
N PHE A 147 -2.71 -10.94 -17.64
CA PHE A 147 -3.40 -9.83 -18.30
C PHE A 147 -4.81 -9.58 -17.79
N ASN A 148 -4.99 -9.74 -16.47
CA ASN A 148 -6.24 -9.46 -15.79
C ASN A 148 -6.03 -8.88 -14.39
N SER A 149 -7.09 -8.33 -13.80
CA SER A 149 -7.04 -7.74 -12.44
C SER A 149 -6.69 -8.75 -11.35
N GLY A 150 -7.02 -10.04 -11.54
CA GLY A 150 -6.69 -11.11 -10.60
C GLY A 150 -5.17 -11.33 -10.52
N ALA A 151 -4.48 -11.32 -11.67
CA ALA A 151 -3.01 -11.40 -11.71
C ALA A 151 -2.37 -10.20 -10.99
N VAL A 152 -2.90 -8.98 -11.21
CA VAL A 152 -2.43 -7.78 -10.51
C VAL A 152 -2.59 -7.93 -9.00
N ILE A 153 -3.77 -8.36 -8.52
CA ILE A 153 -4.03 -8.57 -7.09
C ILE A 153 -3.07 -9.61 -6.52
N LEU A 154 -2.93 -10.78 -7.17
CA LEU A 154 -2.08 -11.87 -6.69
C LEU A 154 -0.62 -11.43 -6.53
N VAL A 155 -0.03 -10.81 -7.58
CA VAL A 155 1.36 -10.37 -7.56
C VAL A 155 1.56 -9.22 -6.57
N SER A 156 0.56 -8.34 -6.44
CA SER A 156 0.61 -7.25 -5.47
C SER A 156 0.49 -7.74 -4.03
N VAL A 157 -0.39 -8.71 -3.76
CA VAL A 157 -0.45 -9.37 -2.43
C VAL A 157 0.89 -9.94 -2.06
N TYR A 158 1.51 -10.73 -2.95
CA TYR A 158 2.86 -11.23 -2.72
C TYR A 158 3.85 -10.10 -2.41
N THR A 159 3.80 -9.02 -3.18
CA THR A 159 4.73 -7.90 -3.06
C THR A 159 4.56 -7.12 -1.75
N TYR A 160 3.32 -6.90 -1.29
CA TYR A 160 3.03 -6.06 -0.14
C TYR A 160 2.84 -6.82 1.18
N LEU A 161 2.69 -8.15 1.14
CA LEU A 161 2.42 -8.97 2.31
C LEU A 161 3.41 -8.76 3.47
N PRO A 162 4.74 -8.69 3.29
CA PRO A 162 5.66 -8.43 4.40
C PRO A 162 5.48 -7.08 5.05
N PHE A 163 5.14 -6.07 4.24
CA PHE A 163 4.86 -4.72 4.75
C PHE A 163 3.59 -4.68 5.61
N ALA A 164 2.66 -5.63 5.43
CA ALA A 164 1.52 -5.82 6.31
C ALA A 164 1.90 -6.62 7.58
N ILE A 165 2.73 -7.66 7.43
CA ILE A 165 3.10 -8.54 8.56
C ILE A 165 3.86 -7.79 9.63
N LEU A 166 4.83 -6.94 9.26
CA LEU A 166 5.73 -6.30 10.22
C LEU A 166 5.00 -5.40 11.25
N PRO A 167 4.14 -4.43 10.86
CA PRO A 167 3.42 -3.62 11.84
C PRO A 167 2.38 -4.42 12.63
N LEU A 168 1.77 -5.44 12.03
CA LEU A 168 0.85 -6.34 12.72
C LEU A 168 1.59 -7.19 13.77
N TYR A 169 2.78 -7.70 13.44
CA TYR A 169 3.63 -8.40 14.40
C TYR A 169 4.01 -7.48 15.56
N ALA A 170 4.48 -6.26 15.29
CA ALA A 170 4.86 -5.31 16.33
C ALA A 170 3.70 -4.97 17.28
N ALA A 171 2.46 -4.93 16.78
CA ALA A 171 1.28 -4.76 17.61
C ALA A 171 0.90 -6.04 18.37
N ALA A 172 1.00 -7.21 17.72
CA ALA A 172 0.69 -8.49 18.32
C ALA A 172 1.71 -8.91 19.41
N GLU A 173 2.98 -8.53 19.26
CA GLU A 173 4.02 -8.79 20.26
C GLU A 173 3.78 -8.05 21.58
N LYS A 174 3.19 -6.84 21.51
CA LYS A 174 2.83 -6.04 22.67
C LYS A 174 1.49 -6.44 23.31
N PHE A 175 0.73 -7.30 22.63
CA PHE A 175 -0.60 -7.72 23.10
C PHE A 175 -0.50 -8.74 24.23
N ASP A 176 -1.25 -8.52 25.32
CA ASP A 176 -1.33 -9.49 26.42
C ASP A 176 -2.28 -10.64 26.07
N PHE A 177 -1.71 -11.78 25.69
CA PHE A 177 -2.46 -12.97 25.33
C PHE A 177 -3.25 -13.59 26.49
N ARG A 178 -2.99 -13.24 27.76
CA ARG A 178 -3.76 -13.69 28.92
C ARG A 178 -5.21 -13.21 28.86
N LEU A 179 -5.47 -12.08 28.19
CA LEU A 179 -6.81 -11.58 27.98
C LEU A 179 -7.69 -12.57 27.21
N LEU A 180 -7.10 -13.36 26.31
CA LEU A 180 -7.82 -14.36 25.55
C LEU A 180 -8.12 -15.61 26.40
N GLU A 181 -7.24 -15.95 27.32
CA GLU A 181 -7.43 -17.04 28.29
C GLU A 181 -8.55 -16.66 29.25
N ALA A 182 -8.49 -15.48 29.85
CA ALA A 182 -9.53 -14.96 30.71
C ALA A 182 -10.91 -14.91 30.04
N ALA A 183 -10.97 -14.52 28.77
CA ALA A 183 -12.22 -14.53 28.02
C ALA A 183 -12.80 -15.92 27.82
N ARG A 184 -11.93 -16.91 27.60
CA ARG A 184 -12.35 -18.31 27.46
C ARG A 184 -12.84 -18.87 28.78
N ASP A 185 -12.19 -18.52 29.89
CA ASP A 185 -12.64 -18.91 31.24
C ASP A 185 -14.03 -18.33 31.56
N LEU A 186 -14.37 -17.17 30.97
CA LEU A 186 -15.70 -16.57 31.03
C LEU A 186 -16.69 -17.13 29.97
N GLY A 187 -16.33 -18.23 29.28
CA GLY A 187 -17.20 -18.94 28.35
C GLY A 187 -17.18 -18.42 26.89
N ALA A 188 -16.25 -17.53 26.52
CA ALA A 188 -16.13 -17.10 25.15
C ALA A 188 -15.50 -18.22 24.28
N SER A 189 -16.06 -18.45 23.09
CA SER A 189 -15.43 -19.33 22.11
C SER A 189 -14.11 -18.77 21.60
N ALA A 190 -13.22 -19.62 21.07
CA ALA A 190 -11.93 -19.22 20.53
C ALA A 190 -12.05 -18.13 19.44
N LEU A 191 -12.97 -18.30 18.50
CA LEU A 191 -13.25 -17.31 17.46
C LEU A 191 -13.74 -15.99 18.04
N ARG A 192 -14.70 -16.04 18.99
CA ARG A 192 -15.23 -14.85 19.65
C ARG A 192 -14.12 -14.07 20.37
N SER A 193 -13.24 -14.76 21.09
CA SER A 193 -12.11 -14.11 21.78
C SER A 193 -11.16 -13.42 20.78
N VAL A 194 -10.88 -14.05 19.62
CA VAL A 194 -10.04 -13.43 18.58
C VAL A 194 -10.71 -12.17 18.04
N PHE A 195 -11.96 -12.23 17.59
CA PHE A 195 -12.62 -11.09 16.96
C PHE A 195 -12.99 -9.96 17.93
N SER A 196 -13.34 -10.30 19.19
CA SER A 196 -13.79 -9.31 20.17
C SER A 196 -12.65 -8.71 21.02
N ILE A 197 -11.49 -9.37 21.11
CA ILE A 197 -10.41 -8.93 22.00
C ILE A 197 -9.11 -8.75 21.23
N PHE A 198 -8.64 -9.76 20.49
CA PHE A 198 -7.36 -9.66 19.80
C PHE A 198 -7.39 -8.65 18.66
N ILE A 199 -8.35 -8.76 17.73
CA ILE A 199 -8.46 -7.83 16.58
C ILE A 199 -8.57 -6.37 17.03
N PRO A 200 -9.44 -6.00 18.00
CA PRO A 200 -9.44 -4.65 18.55
C PRO A 200 -8.14 -4.29 19.27
N GLY A 201 -7.54 -5.25 19.98
CA GLY A 201 -6.28 -5.03 20.70
C GLY A 201 -5.08 -4.72 19.81
N ILE A 202 -5.07 -5.21 18.57
CA ILE A 202 -4.02 -4.91 17.56
C ILE A 202 -4.49 -3.88 16.51
N ALA A 203 -5.58 -3.14 16.77
CA ALA A 203 -6.18 -2.23 15.78
C ALA A 203 -5.19 -1.18 15.26
N THR A 204 -4.27 -0.69 16.09
CA THR A 204 -3.21 0.23 15.66
C THR A 204 -2.32 -0.41 14.59
N GLY A 205 -1.89 -1.66 14.80
CA GLY A 205 -1.12 -2.42 13.80
C GLY A 205 -1.91 -2.64 12.50
N ILE A 206 -3.22 -2.94 12.60
CA ILE A 206 -4.09 -3.12 11.42
C ILE A 206 -4.18 -1.82 10.61
N ARG A 207 -4.39 -0.67 11.28
CA ARG A 207 -4.45 0.63 10.60
C ARG A 207 -3.13 0.98 9.93
N THR A 208 -2.01 0.79 10.63
CA THR A 208 -0.67 1.01 10.07
C THR A 208 -0.41 0.11 8.87
N ALA A 209 -0.72 -1.19 8.95
CA ALA A 209 -0.57 -2.12 7.85
C ALA A 209 -1.46 -1.73 6.65
N LEU A 210 -2.70 -1.32 6.91
CA LEU A 210 -3.61 -0.86 5.87
C LEU A 210 -3.02 0.35 5.11
N VAL A 211 -2.55 1.37 5.82
CA VAL A 211 -1.97 2.58 5.23
C VAL A 211 -0.72 2.25 4.41
N ILE A 212 0.19 1.44 4.96
CA ILE A 212 1.46 1.05 4.31
C ILE A 212 1.23 0.21 3.04
N VAL A 213 0.15 -0.56 2.96
CA VAL A 213 -0.18 -1.36 1.77
C VAL A 213 -1.04 -0.57 0.78
N PHE A 214 -2.12 0.08 1.26
CA PHE A 214 -3.12 0.71 0.42
C PHE A 214 -2.57 1.92 -0.36
N ILE A 215 -1.83 2.80 0.33
CA ILE A 215 -1.32 4.04 -0.29
C ILE A 215 -0.34 3.76 -1.44
N PRO A 216 0.73 2.96 -1.27
CA PRO A 216 1.61 2.65 -2.39
C PRO A 216 0.92 1.87 -3.51
N MET A 217 -0.09 1.05 -3.17
CA MET A 217 -0.85 0.31 -4.17
C MET A 217 -1.67 1.23 -5.09
N LEU A 218 -2.21 2.35 -4.58
CA LEU A 218 -2.91 3.35 -5.41
C LEU A 218 -2.01 3.93 -6.51
N GLY A 219 -0.73 4.16 -6.22
CA GLY A 219 0.26 4.66 -7.18
C GLY A 219 0.98 3.57 -7.98
N SER A 220 0.62 2.30 -7.80
CA SER A 220 1.30 1.19 -8.48
C SER A 220 1.11 1.26 -9.99
N TYR A 221 2.20 1.10 -10.76
CA TYR A 221 2.14 1.03 -12.23
C TYR A 221 2.91 -0.16 -12.79
N VAL A 222 4.02 -0.57 -12.18
CA VAL A 222 4.90 -1.62 -12.72
C VAL A 222 4.21 -2.99 -12.73
N VAL A 223 3.56 -3.37 -11.63
CA VAL A 223 2.86 -4.66 -11.55
C VAL A 223 1.67 -4.68 -12.51
N PRO A 224 0.76 -3.68 -12.52
CA PRO A 224 -0.33 -3.64 -13.49
C PRO A 224 0.14 -3.61 -14.94
N ASP A 225 1.27 -2.95 -15.24
CA ASP A 225 1.83 -2.89 -16.60
C ASP A 225 2.32 -4.26 -17.10
N LEU A 226 3.01 -5.01 -16.24
CA LEU A 226 3.63 -6.28 -16.61
C LEU A 226 2.67 -7.47 -16.60
N VAL A 227 1.68 -7.48 -15.70
CA VAL A 227 0.80 -8.65 -15.52
C VAL A 227 -0.69 -8.36 -15.70
N GLY A 228 -1.10 -7.08 -15.75
CA GLY A 228 -2.50 -6.66 -15.74
C GLY A 228 -3.16 -6.56 -17.11
N GLY A 229 -2.39 -6.29 -18.16
CA GLY A 229 -2.93 -6.01 -19.49
C GLY A 229 -3.98 -4.87 -19.49
N SER A 230 -4.84 -4.80 -20.48
CA SER A 230 -5.87 -3.76 -20.58
C SER A 230 -6.90 -3.77 -19.45
N ASN A 231 -7.22 -4.96 -18.92
CA ASN A 231 -8.20 -5.15 -17.86
C ASN A 231 -7.64 -4.96 -16.45
N GLY A 232 -6.32 -4.95 -16.29
CA GLY A 232 -5.62 -4.74 -15.02
C GLY A 232 -4.98 -3.36 -14.89
N GLN A 233 -5.10 -2.48 -15.89
CA GLN A 233 -4.54 -1.12 -15.82
C GLN A 233 -5.14 -0.31 -14.66
N MET A 234 -4.27 0.44 -13.99
CA MET A 234 -4.59 1.34 -12.89
C MET A 234 -4.26 2.78 -13.27
N ILE A 235 -4.65 3.75 -12.42
CA ILE A 235 -4.37 5.17 -12.67
C ILE A 235 -2.86 5.44 -12.77
N GLY A 236 -2.02 4.72 -12.03
CA GLY A 236 -0.56 4.79 -12.11
C GLY A 236 -0.02 4.52 -13.52
N ASN A 237 -0.60 3.55 -14.25
CA ASN A 237 -0.24 3.28 -15.65
C ASN A 237 -0.58 4.47 -16.54
N LYS A 238 -1.72 5.12 -16.30
CA LYS A 238 -2.13 6.30 -17.09
C LYS A 238 -1.22 7.50 -16.84
N ILE A 239 -0.82 7.71 -15.58
CA ILE A 239 0.15 8.75 -15.21
C ILE A 239 1.49 8.47 -15.92
N ALA A 240 1.98 7.24 -15.85
CA ALA A 240 3.21 6.83 -16.52
C ALA A 240 3.12 7.01 -18.05
N GLN A 241 2.02 6.59 -18.67
CA GLN A 241 1.78 6.77 -20.11
C GLN A 241 1.81 8.25 -20.50
N ARG A 242 1.06 9.11 -19.78
CA ARG A 242 1.03 10.55 -20.05
C ARG A 242 2.40 11.19 -19.92
N ASN A 243 3.21 10.75 -18.95
CA ASN A 243 4.54 11.29 -18.72
C ASN A 243 5.55 10.80 -19.77
N PHE A 244 5.66 9.50 -19.97
CA PHE A 244 6.75 8.91 -20.78
C PHE A 244 6.42 8.78 -22.25
N SER A 245 5.17 8.37 -22.58
CA SER A 245 4.77 8.10 -23.97
C SER A 245 4.19 9.34 -24.65
N ASP A 246 3.22 9.98 -24.00
CA ASP A 246 2.50 11.11 -24.57
C ASP A 246 3.26 12.45 -24.41
N ARG A 247 4.34 12.48 -23.61
CA ARG A 247 5.11 13.68 -23.23
C ARG A 247 4.22 14.82 -22.72
N ASN A 248 3.10 14.48 -22.09
CA ASN A 248 2.13 15.40 -21.53
C ASN A 248 2.28 15.47 -20.01
N LEU A 249 3.36 16.09 -19.57
CA LEU A 249 3.71 16.24 -18.16
C LEU A 249 2.63 16.99 -17.35
N PRO A 250 1.99 18.07 -17.86
CA PRO A 250 0.91 18.75 -17.14
C PRO A 250 -0.29 17.83 -16.83
N SER A 251 -0.73 17.03 -17.81
CA SER A 251 -1.83 16.08 -17.60
C SER A 251 -1.45 14.95 -16.62
N ALA A 252 -0.21 14.41 -16.71
CA ALA A 252 0.29 13.44 -15.75
C ALA A 252 0.33 14.03 -14.34
N SER A 253 0.79 15.26 -14.20
CA SER A 253 0.87 15.99 -12.92
C SER A 253 -0.51 16.28 -12.33
N ALA A 254 -1.52 16.61 -13.16
CA ALA A 254 -2.89 16.80 -12.70
C ALA A 254 -3.47 15.50 -12.11
N LEU A 255 -3.28 14.37 -12.78
CA LEU A 255 -3.71 13.06 -12.27
C LEU A 255 -2.97 12.68 -10.97
N ALA A 256 -1.66 12.94 -10.90
CA ALA A 256 -0.86 12.67 -9.71
C ALA A 256 -1.27 13.57 -8.53
N ALA A 257 -1.55 14.85 -8.77
CA ALA A 257 -2.01 15.79 -7.77
C ALA A 257 -3.34 15.34 -7.14
N ILE A 258 -4.30 14.91 -7.97
CA ILE A 258 -5.59 14.41 -7.49
C ILE A 258 -5.42 13.15 -6.65
N LEU A 259 -4.60 12.20 -7.11
CA LEU A 259 -4.31 11.00 -6.35
C LEU A 259 -3.68 11.35 -5.00
N SER A 260 -2.78 12.33 -4.96
CA SER A 260 -2.13 12.79 -3.73
C SER A 260 -3.13 13.44 -2.76
N VAL A 261 -4.05 14.27 -3.26
CA VAL A 261 -5.11 14.89 -2.43
C VAL A 261 -6.04 13.82 -1.87
N ALA A 262 -6.48 12.87 -2.68
CA ALA A 262 -7.33 11.77 -2.22
C ALA A 262 -6.66 10.92 -1.13
N VAL A 263 -5.32 10.75 -1.20
CA VAL A 263 -4.52 10.06 -0.19
C VAL A 263 -4.44 10.88 1.11
N VAL A 264 -4.23 12.20 1.02
CA VAL A 264 -4.10 13.08 2.19
C VAL A 264 -5.43 13.16 2.95
N ASP A 265 -6.56 13.35 2.28
CA ASP A 265 -7.88 13.36 2.90
C ASP A 265 -8.18 12.02 3.61
N GLY A 266 -7.80 10.89 2.99
CA GLY A 266 -7.89 9.56 3.60
C GLY A 266 -6.98 9.41 4.82
N LEU A 267 -5.78 9.98 4.78
CA LEU A 267 -4.81 9.94 5.88
C LEU A 267 -5.26 10.83 7.04
N ASP A 268 -5.72 12.07 6.78
CA ASP A 268 -6.18 13.00 7.82
C ASP A 268 -7.41 12.46 8.54
N SER A 269 -8.35 11.86 7.84
CA SER A 269 -9.50 11.17 8.44
C SER A 269 -9.06 9.99 9.30
N SER A 270 -8.05 9.24 8.88
CA SER A 270 -7.46 8.12 9.62
C SER A 270 -6.69 8.59 10.86
N LEU A 271 -5.90 9.66 10.73
CA LEU A 271 -5.17 10.27 11.85
C LEU A 271 -6.11 10.91 12.86
N ALA A 272 -7.14 11.61 12.42
CA ALA A 272 -8.17 12.18 13.30
C ALA A 272 -8.93 11.08 14.06
N HIS A 273 -9.18 9.94 13.41
CA HIS A 273 -9.79 8.78 14.07
C HIS A 273 -8.83 8.14 15.09
N ILE A 274 -7.55 8.02 14.77
CA ILE A 274 -6.49 7.55 15.67
C ILE A 274 -6.40 8.49 16.89
N ALA A 275 -6.35 9.81 16.67
CA ALA A 275 -6.27 10.79 17.75
C ALA A 275 -7.49 10.77 18.69
N ARG A 276 -8.70 10.47 18.18
CA ARG A 276 -9.91 10.36 19.00
C ARG A 276 -10.00 9.07 19.82
N HIS A 277 -9.31 8.00 19.39
CA HIS A 277 -9.44 6.66 19.97
C HIS A 277 -8.12 6.11 20.50
N SER A 278 -6.99 6.84 20.36
CA SER A 278 -5.74 6.47 21.03
C SER A 278 -5.90 6.79 22.52
N SER A 279 -5.79 5.76 23.34
CA SER A 279 -5.64 5.98 24.79
C SER A 279 -4.31 6.73 25.02
N ALA A 280 -4.32 7.73 25.89
CA ALA A 280 -3.18 8.59 26.25
C ALA A 280 -1.88 7.83 26.67
N HIS A 281 -1.92 6.51 26.77
CA HIS A 281 -0.76 5.65 27.06
C HIS A 281 0.21 5.51 25.88
N THR A 282 -0.20 5.83 24.65
CA THR A 282 0.70 5.73 23.48
C THR A 282 1.53 7.01 23.30
N ASP A 283 1.05 8.14 23.82
CA ASP A 283 1.73 9.44 23.71
C ASP A 283 2.88 9.58 24.73
N VAL A 284 2.89 8.79 25.81
CA VAL A 284 3.92 8.82 26.85
C VAL A 284 5.22 8.12 26.40
N ILE A 285 5.16 7.19 25.45
CA ILE A 285 6.33 6.44 24.98
C ILE A 285 7.19 7.27 23.99
N VAL A 286 6.63 8.30 23.39
CA VAL A 286 7.37 9.19 22.44
C VAL A 286 8.00 10.39 23.16
N THR A 287 7.63 10.66 24.42
CA THR A 287 8.10 11.85 25.17
C THR A 287 8.92 11.55 26.42
N ALA A 288 9.19 10.29 26.72
CA ALA A 288 9.95 9.90 27.90
C ALA A 288 11.18 9.06 27.52
N ASP A 289 12.14 9.67 26.77
CA ASP A 289 13.59 9.38 26.87
C ASP A 289 14.36 10.50 26.13
#